data_0de656423d8a4debf5d54a7aa1792d39
#
_entry.id   0de656423d8a4debf5d54a7aa1792d39
#
_cell.length_a   1.000
_cell.length_b   1.000
_cell.length_c   1.000
_cell.angle_alpha   90.00
_cell.angle_beta   90.00
_cell.angle_gamma   90.00
#
_symmetry.space_group_name_H-M   'P 1'
#
loop_
_entity.id
_entity.type
_entity.pdbx_description
1 polymer ?
#
loop_
_entity_poly.entity_id
_entity_poly.type
_entity_poly.pdbx_seq_one_letter_code
_entity_poly.pdbx_strand_id
1 'polypeptide(L)'
;SVLVVSSLKVYGALHNSKNSISEDDIGYIDFTSYKNCYAVGKRASETLAASYCKQFGLNVKIARPSYIYGASSLTDDRVWAQFIANVVRHENILLKSNGAANRSFCYVTDTVSALIYIMLNGENVTPYNISYEKSDTTIRNFAKTACEVFPERNMTLAFANPEDEKEPEVDTSALAKTPEILDSSRLCSLGWKPLVDLKEGIRRAVGILEEN
;
A
#
# COMPACT_ATOMS: atom_id res chain seq x y z
N SER A 1 -15.12 -1.66 -21.30
CA SER A 1 -14.99 -1.55 -19.81
C SER A 1 -14.05 -0.42 -19.45
N VAL A 2 -14.34 0.24 -18.34
CA VAL A 2 -13.51 1.27 -17.74
C VAL A 2 -13.07 0.77 -16.37
N LEU A 3 -11.77 0.89 -16.05
CA LEU A 3 -11.25 0.60 -14.73
C LEU A 3 -10.83 1.91 -14.06
N VAL A 4 -11.49 2.25 -12.97
CA VAL A 4 -11.11 3.39 -12.12
C VAL A 4 -10.10 2.91 -11.09
N VAL A 5 -8.86 3.38 -11.23
CA VAL A 5 -7.84 3.13 -10.21
C VAL A 5 -7.99 4.18 -9.12
N SER A 6 -8.64 3.77 -8.03
CA SER A 6 -8.84 4.54 -6.80
C SER A 6 -7.63 4.41 -5.86
N SER A 7 -7.81 4.35 -4.56
CA SER A 7 -6.74 4.25 -3.57
C SER A 7 -7.26 3.83 -2.20
N LEU A 8 -6.41 3.25 -1.38
CA LEU A 8 -6.70 3.04 0.05
C LEU A 8 -7.05 4.35 0.79
N LYS A 9 -6.65 5.52 0.27
CA LYS A 9 -6.93 6.81 0.92
C LYS A 9 -8.41 7.20 0.89
N VAL A 10 -9.25 6.53 0.09
CA VAL A 10 -10.70 6.74 0.11
C VAL A 10 -11.35 6.35 1.43
N TYR A 11 -10.71 5.46 2.21
CA TYR A 11 -11.26 5.05 3.49
C TYR A 11 -11.27 6.17 4.54
N GLY A 12 -10.33 7.11 4.46
CA GLY A 12 -10.22 8.19 5.44
C GLY A 12 -9.77 7.70 6.81
N ALA A 13 -10.15 8.43 7.86
CA ALA A 13 -9.84 8.07 9.24
C ALA A 13 -10.88 7.10 9.77
N LEU A 14 -10.45 5.90 10.12
CA LEU A 14 -11.24 4.89 10.81
C LEU A 14 -10.72 4.77 12.25
N HIS A 15 -11.64 4.70 13.20
CA HIS A 15 -11.39 4.45 14.61
C HIS A 15 -12.28 3.29 15.02
N ASN A 16 -11.80 2.09 14.79
CA ASN A 16 -12.49 0.87 15.18
C ASN A 16 -11.46 -0.17 15.61
N SER A 17 -11.90 -1.22 16.29
CA SER A 17 -11.04 -2.30 16.76
C SER A 17 -10.63 -3.31 15.68
N LYS A 18 -10.88 -3.02 14.41
CA LYS A 18 -10.51 -3.92 13.31
C LYS A 18 -9.02 -3.83 13.00
N ASN A 19 -8.43 -4.96 12.65
CA ASN A 19 -7.02 -5.06 12.25
C ASN A 19 -6.81 -4.79 10.75
N SER A 20 -7.88 -4.82 9.94
CA SER A 20 -7.85 -4.57 8.50
C SER A 20 -9.08 -3.81 8.03
N ILE A 21 -8.99 -3.22 6.85
CA ILE A 21 -10.01 -2.39 6.21
C ILE A 21 -10.59 -3.17 5.04
N SER A 22 -11.88 -3.50 5.10
CA SER A 22 -12.66 -4.05 4.00
C SER A 22 -13.21 -2.94 3.09
N GLU A 23 -13.72 -3.31 1.93
CA GLU A 23 -14.27 -2.34 0.97
C GLU A 23 -15.51 -1.61 1.47
N ASP A 24 -16.17 -2.14 2.49
CA ASP A 24 -17.41 -1.57 3.07
C ASP A 24 -17.11 -0.62 4.24
N ASP A 25 -15.87 -0.54 4.69
CA ASP A 25 -15.45 0.34 5.77
C ASP A 25 -15.21 1.77 5.22
N ILE A 26 -16.04 2.73 5.62
CA ILE A 26 -15.91 4.14 5.21
C ILE A 26 -15.76 5.01 6.45
N GLY A 27 -14.62 5.67 6.54
CA GLY A 27 -14.30 6.59 7.63
C GLY A 27 -14.42 8.06 7.24
N TYR A 28 -14.06 8.91 8.18
CA TYR A 28 -14.16 10.36 8.05
C TYR A 28 -13.02 10.92 7.17
N ILE A 29 -13.38 11.87 6.31
CA ILE A 29 -12.45 12.75 5.60
C ILE A 29 -12.93 14.19 5.77
N ASP A 30 -12.08 15.05 6.32
CA ASP A 30 -12.32 16.49 6.34
C ASP A 30 -12.18 17.07 4.93
N PHE A 31 -13.28 17.47 4.32
CA PHE A 31 -13.32 18.04 2.96
C PHE A 31 -12.72 19.44 2.85
N THR A 32 -12.53 20.14 3.97
CA THR A 32 -11.98 21.50 4.00
C THR A 32 -10.46 21.51 4.15
N SER A 33 -9.87 20.40 4.53
CA SER A 33 -8.42 20.27 4.65
C SER A 33 -7.76 20.04 3.28
N TYR A 34 -6.86 20.94 2.88
CA TYR A 34 -6.10 20.80 1.63
C TYR A 34 -5.28 19.50 1.56
N LYS A 35 -4.91 18.92 2.71
CA LYS A 35 -4.18 17.64 2.79
C LYS A 35 -4.98 16.46 2.28
N ASN A 36 -6.30 16.59 2.23
CA ASN A 36 -7.22 15.52 1.82
C ASN A 36 -7.63 15.61 0.35
N CYS A 37 -7.10 16.56 -0.43
CA CYS A 37 -7.50 16.75 -1.83
C CYS A 37 -7.38 15.45 -2.66
N TYR A 38 -6.33 14.66 -2.46
CA TYR A 38 -6.16 13.37 -3.13
C TYR A 38 -7.27 12.37 -2.76
N ALA A 39 -7.52 12.17 -1.48
CA ALA A 39 -8.53 11.23 -0.99
C ALA A 39 -9.95 11.63 -1.43
N VAL A 40 -10.28 12.91 -1.34
CA VAL A 40 -11.57 13.47 -1.81
C VAL A 40 -11.71 13.30 -3.32
N GLY A 41 -10.67 13.60 -4.10
CA GLY A 41 -10.67 13.40 -5.54
C GLY A 41 -10.90 11.94 -5.95
N LYS A 42 -10.30 10.98 -5.23
CA LYS A 42 -10.53 9.55 -5.47
C LYS A 42 -11.96 9.12 -5.11
N ARG A 43 -12.53 9.59 -3.99
CA ARG A 43 -13.98 9.38 -3.68
C ARG A 43 -14.88 9.95 -4.78
N ALA A 44 -14.63 11.18 -5.21
CA ALA A 44 -15.39 11.81 -6.28
C ALA A 44 -15.32 11.02 -7.59
N SER A 45 -14.13 10.48 -7.92
CA SER A 45 -13.95 9.64 -9.11
C SER A 45 -14.78 8.35 -9.05
N GLU A 46 -14.83 7.68 -7.89
CA GLU A 46 -15.69 6.49 -7.71
C GLU A 46 -17.18 6.83 -7.84
N THR A 47 -17.62 7.94 -7.23
CA THR A 47 -19.02 8.41 -7.31
C THR A 47 -19.37 8.77 -8.75
N LEU A 48 -18.48 9.45 -9.47
CA LEU A 48 -18.68 9.80 -10.87
C LEU A 48 -18.79 8.54 -11.74
N ALA A 49 -17.92 7.56 -11.51
CA ALA A 49 -17.96 6.27 -12.20
C ALA A 49 -19.31 5.55 -12.00
N ALA A 50 -19.81 5.52 -10.75
CA ALA A 50 -21.13 4.96 -10.43
C ALA A 50 -22.26 5.71 -11.17
N SER A 51 -22.19 7.04 -11.22
CA SER A 51 -23.17 7.88 -11.94
C SER A 51 -23.20 7.58 -13.44
N TYR A 52 -22.01 7.47 -14.07
CA TYR A 52 -21.91 7.11 -15.48
C TYR A 52 -22.40 5.68 -15.77
N CYS A 53 -22.11 4.74 -14.89
CA CYS A 53 -22.67 3.39 -15.00
C CYS A 53 -24.20 3.42 -14.97
N LYS A 54 -24.79 4.15 -14.00
CA LYS A 54 -26.25 4.27 -13.84
C LYS A 54 -26.92 4.98 -15.02
N GLN A 55 -26.31 6.06 -15.51
CA GLN A 55 -26.92 6.92 -16.54
C GLN A 55 -26.74 6.36 -17.94
N PHE A 56 -25.60 5.77 -18.25
CA PHE A 56 -25.20 5.39 -19.62
C PHE A 56 -24.99 3.88 -19.78
N GLY A 57 -25.17 3.07 -18.74
CA GLY A 57 -24.95 1.62 -18.78
C GLY A 57 -23.48 1.25 -18.98
N LEU A 58 -22.53 2.14 -18.63
CA LEU A 58 -21.11 1.84 -18.81
C LEU A 58 -20.65 0.72 -17.87
N ASN A 59 -19.86 -0.17 -18.42
CA ASN A 59 -19.21 -1.23 -17.65
C ASN A 59 -18.00 -0.63 -16.91
N VAL A 60 -18.16 -0.31 -15.62
CA VAL A 60 -17.13 0.36 -14.79
C VAL A 60 -16.71 -0.55 -13.66
N LYS A 61 -15.41 -0.70 -13.47
CA LYS A 61 -14.79 -1.42 -12.35
C LYS A 61 -14.03 -0.45 -11.48
N ILE A 62 -13.88 -0.76 -10.18
CA ILE A 62 -13.17 0.08 -9.22
C ILE A 62 -12.10 -0.75 -8.51
N ALA A 63 -10.86 -0.29 -8.57
CA ALA A 63 -9.73 -0.87 -7.83
C ALA A 63 -9.24 0.09 -6.77
N ARG A 64 -9.02 -0.39 -5.54
CA ARG A 64 -8.47 0.36 -4.41
C ARG A 64 -7.13 -0.24 -3.99
N PRO A 65 -6.03 0.11 -4.69
CA PRO A 65 -4.72 -0.42 -4.33
C PRO A 65 -4.22 0.14 -2.99
N SER A 66 -3.48 -0.71 -2.29
CA SER A 66 -2.65 -0.38 -1.14
C SER A 66 -1.39 0.40 -1.55
N TYR A 67 -0.32 0.34 -0.76
CA TYR A 67 0.98 0.92 -1.13
C TYR A 67 1.66 0.02 -2.17
N ILE A 68 1.68 0.47 -3.43
CA ILE A 68 2.37 -0.24 -4.51
C ILE A 68 3.86 0.08 -4.44
N TYR A 69 4.70 -0.97 -4.48
CA TYR A 69 6.15 -0.83 -4.51
C TYR A 69 6.77 -1.66 -5.64
N GLY A 70 8.00 -1.32 -6.02
CA GLY A 70 8.74 -1.98 -7.09
C GLY A 70 9.94 -1.14 -7.50
N ALA A 71 10.59 -1.46 -8.62
CA ALA A 71 11.64 -0.64 -9.18
C ALA A 71 11.09 0.75 -9.55
N SER A 72 11.74 1.80 -9.05
CA SER A 72 11.42 3.20 -9.33
C SER A 72 12.69 4.01 -9.43
N SER A 73 12.61 5.31 -9.78
CA SER A 73 13.79 6.16 -9.80
C SER A 73 14.53 6.12 -8.46
N LEU A 74 15.85 6.07 -8.48
CA LEU A 74 16.69 6.17 -7.28
C LEU A 74 16.55 7.52 -6.55
N THR A 75 15.91 8.51 -7.17
CA THR A 75 15.59 9.81 -6.58
C THR A 75 14.14 9.94 -6.13
N ASP A 76 13.36 8.86 -6.18
CA ASP A 76 11.98 8.83 -5.69
C ASP A 76 11.95 9.07 -4.18
N ASP A 77 11.12 10.03 -3.72
CA ASP A 77 11.05 10.48 -2.33
C ASP A 77 10.14 9.60 -1.43
N ARG A 78 9.45 8.64 -2.01
CA ARG A 78 8.64 7.69 -1.24
C ARG A 78 9.52 6.83 -0.34
N VAL A 79 9.10 6.65 0.91
CA VAL A 79 9.90 5.98 1.96
C VAL A 79 10.42 4.60 1.52
N TRP A 80 9.57 3.75 0.97
CA TRP A 80 9.96 2.42 0.50
C TRP A 80 10.94 2.47 -0.69
N ALA A 81 10.80 3.48 -1.57
CA ALA A 81 11.69 3.66 -2.71
C ALA A 81 13.09 4.09 -2.24
N GLN A 82 13.17 4.96 -1.23
CA GLN A 82 14.43 5.33 -0.60
C GLN A 82 15.13 4.12 0.01
N PHE A 83 14.40 3.22 0.69
CA PHE A 83 15.00 2.00 1.23
C PHE A 83 15.57 1.11 0.13
N ILE A 84 14.85 0.90 -0.97
CA ILE A 84 15.35 0.16 -2.13
C ILE A 84 16.57 0.86 -2.75
N ALA A 85 16.54 2.19 -2.87
CA ALA A 85 17.67 2.97 -3.38
C ALA A 85 18.92 2.84 -2.49
N ASN A 86 18.74 2.84 -1.14
CA ASN A 86 19.85 2.58 -0.21
C ASN A 86 20.44 1.18 -0.44
N VAL A 87 19.60 0.15 -0.65
CA VAL A 87 20.07 -1.19 -0.93
C VAL A 87 20.92 -1.22 -2.21
N VAL A 88 20.46 -0.59 -3.30
CA VAL A 88 21.18 -0.49 -4.57
C VAL A 88 22.52 0.24 -4.40
N ARG A 89 22.57 1.27 -3.56
CA ARG A 89 23.80 2.06 -3.30
C ARG A 89 24.72 1.44 -2.26
N HIS A 90 24.35 0.31 -1.66
CA HIS A 90 25.04 -0.31 -0.52
C HIS A 90 25.17 0.65 0.69
N GLU A 91 24.12 1.47 0.94
CA GLU A 91 24.08 2.45 2.02
C GLU A 91 23.18 1.97 3.16
N ASN A 92 23.57 2.25 4.40
CA ASN A 92 22.73 1.97 5.57
C ASN A 92 21.42 2.75 5.51
N ILE A 93 20.35 2.17 6.09
CA ILE A 93 19.04 2.82 6.16
C ILE A 93 18.94 3.60 7.46
N LEU A 94 18.61 4.90 7.37
CA LEU A 94 18.35 5.77 8.51
C LEU A 94 16.86 6.10 8.62
N LEU A 95 16.19 5.61 9.65
CA LEU A 95 14.82 5.99 9.97
C LEU A 95 14.78 7.32 10.75
N LYS A 96 13.88 8.22 10.32
CA LYS A 96 13.65 9.53 10.97
C LYS A 96 12.59 9.48 12.07
N SER A 97 12.03 8.31 12.34
CA SER A 97 11.03 8.04 13.37
C SER A 97 11.12 6.56 13.78
N ASN A 98 10.36 6.15 14.79
CA ASN A 98 10.32 4.74 15.22
C ASN A 98 9.79 3.74 14.17
N GLY A 99 9.19 4.21 13.08
CA GLY A 99 8.71 3.39 11.98
C GLY A 99 7.52 2.50 12.33
N ALA A 100 6.74 2.81 13.37
CA ALA A 100 5.64 1.97 13.89
C ALA A 100 4.42 1.85 12.95
N ALA A 101 4.31 2.73 11.96
CA ALA A 101 3.13 2.77 11.11
C ALA A 101 2.98 1.50 10.28
N ASN A 102 1.88 0.77 10.50
CA ASN A 102 1.50 -0.40 9.72
C ASN A 102 0.99 0.00 8.33
N ARG A 103 1.39 -0.78 7.32
CA ARG A 103 1.01 -0.57 5.91
C ARG A 103 0.81 -1.90 5.20
N SER A 104 -0.21 -1.96 4.33
CA SER A 104 -0.28 -2.99 3.30
C SER A 104 0.57 -2.59 2.12
N PHE A 105 1.46 -3.48 1.71
CA PHE A 105 2.22 -3.31 0.47
C PHE A 105 1.77 -4.34 -0.57
N CYS A 106 1.87 -3.97 -1.85
CA CYS A 106 1.66 -4.90 -2.95
C CYS A 106 2.73 -4.65 -4.02
N TYR A 107 3.41 -5.72 -4.45
CA TYR A 107 4.41 -5.58 -5.49
C TYR A 107 3.76 -5.20 -6.83
N VAL A 108 4.44 -4.41 -7.62
CA VAL A 108 3.88 -3.80 -8.85
C VAL A 108 3.32 -4.84 -9.83
N THR A 109 3.95 -6.00 -10.01
CA THR A 109 3.46 -7.04 -10.93
C THR A 109 2.17 -7.68 -10.44
N ASP A 110 2.05 -7.90 -9.12
CA ASP A 110 0.81 -8.40 -8.52
C ASP A 110 -0.30 -7.36 -8.63
N THR A 111 0.03 -6.08 -8.42
CA THR A 111 -0.94 -4.99 -8.63
C THR A 111 -1.43 -4.95 -10.08
N VAL A 112 -0.54 -5.03 -11.06
CA VAL A 112 -0.92 -5.04 -12.50
C VAL A 112 -1.80 -6.25 -12.82
N SER A 113 -1.44 -7.44 -12.34
CA SER A 113 -2.26 -8.65 -12.53
C SER A 113 -3.65 -8.48 -11.88
N ALA A 114 -3.72 -7.88 -10.68
CA ALA A 114 -4.98 -7.58 -10.00
C ALA A 114 -5.87 -6.63 -10.82
N LEU A 115 -5.30 -5.55 -11.36
CA LEU A 115 -6.03 -4.59 -12.20
C LEU A 115 -6.63 -5.28 -13.44
N ILE A 116 -5.85 -6.14 -14.12
CA ILE A 116 -6.35 -6.93 -15.27
C ILE A 116 -7.45 -7.88 -14.81
N TYR A 117 -7.26 -8.55 -13.67
CA TYR A 117 -8.24 -9.50 -13.13
C TYR A 117 -9.58 -8.83 -12.81
N ILE A 118 -9.53 -7.64 -12.15
CA ILE A 118 -10.71 -6.83 -11.86
C ILE A 118 -11.39 -6.36 -13.15
N MET A 119 -10.60 -5.92 -14.15
CA MET A 119 -11.14 -5.48 -15.43
C MET A 119 -11.95 -6.59 -16.13
N LEU A 120 -11.48 -7.83 -16.05
CA LEU A 120 -12.09 -8.99 -16.74
C LEU A 120 -13.23 -9.61 -15.94
N ASN A 121 -13.09 -9.76 -14.62
CA ASN A 121 -13.96 -10.57 -13.79
C ASN A 121 -14.74 -9.79 -12.74
N GLY A 122 -14.38 -8.54 -12.47
CA GLY A 122 -15.03 -7.73 -11.45
C GLY A 122 -16.46 -7.35 -11.82
N GLU A 123 -17.29 -7.09 -10.80
CA GLU A 123 -18.65 -6.59 -10.96
C GLU A 123 -18.68 -5.08 -11.19
N ASN A 124 -19.74 -4.59 -11.83
CA ASN A 124 -19.90 -3.16 -12.06
C ASN A 124 -20.06 -2.38 -10.76
N VAL A 125 -19.32 -1.25 -10.67
CA VAL A 125 -19.36 -0.31 -9.53
C VAL A 125 -18.96 -0.95 -8.19
N THR A 126 -18.47 -2.19 -8.22
CA THR A 126 -17.99 -2.88 -7.02
C THR A 126 -16.52 -2.56 -6.81
N PRO A 127 -16.13 -2.00 -5.66
CA PRO A 127 -14.73 -1.75 -5.33
C PRO A 127 -14.03 -3.04 -4.91
N TYR A 128 -12.74 -3.14 -5.25
CA TYR A 128 -11.86 -4.24 -4.87
C TYR A 128 -10.56 -3.70 -4.29
N ASN A 129 -10.25 -4.09 -3.06
CA ASN A 129 -8.96 -3.85 -2.45
C ASN A 129 -7.87 -4.69 -3.13
N ILE A 130 -6.70 -4.07 -3.34
CA ILE A 130 -5.51 -4.76 -3.84
C ILE A 130 -4.43 -4.66 -2.79
N SER A 131 -4.13 -5.79 -2.14
CA SER A 131 -3.08 -5.93 -1.14
C SER A 131 -2.59 -7.36 -1.08
N TYR A 132 -1.48 -7.58 -0.37
CA TYR A 132 -0.99 -8.91 -0.07
C TYR A 132 -0.65 -9.02 1.41
N GLU A 133 -1.37 -9.87 2.16
CA GLU A 133 -1.23 -10.02 3.61
C GLU A 133 0.20 -10.36 4.05
N LYS A 134 0.95 -11.15 3.26
CA LYS A 134 2.35 -11.47 3.54
C LYS A 134 3.31 -10.30 3.33
N SER A 135 2.82 -9.19 2.79
CA SER A 135 3.55 -7.93 2.65
C SER A 135 3.02 -6.83 3.58
N ASP A 136 2.07 -7.18 4.47
CA ASP A 136 1.61 -6.28 5.52
C ASP A 136 2.68 -6.16 6.60
N THR A 137 3.13 -4.93 6.85
CA THR A 137 4.27 -4.72 7.73
C THR A 137 4.35 -3.27 8.23
N THR A 138 5.18 -3.03 9.24
CA THR A 138 5.54 -1.67 9.64
C THR A 138 6.62 -1.09 8.72
N ILE A 139 6.74 0.23 8.69
CA ILE A 139 7.84 0.91 7.97
C ILE A 139 9.20 0.44 8.52
N ARG A 140 9.31 0.24 9.85
CA ARG A 140 10.51 -0.32 10.50
C ARG A 140 10.86 -1.71 9.95
N ASN A 141 9.89 -2.61 9.91
CA ASN A 141 10.12 -3.97 9.44
C ASN A 141 10.39 -4.03 7.94
N PHE A 142 9.79 -3.13 7.14
CA PHE A 142 10.18 -3.01 5.72
C PHE A 142 11.66 -2.63 5.60
N ALA A 143 12.12 -1.60 6.33
CA ALA A 143 13.53 -1.18 6.33
C ALA A 143 14.46 -2.29 6.80
N LYS A 144 14.10 -3.00 7.88
CA LYS A 144 14.86 -4.15 8.38
C LYS A 144 14.96 -5.26 7.32
N THR A 145 13.82 -5.62 6.71
CA THR A 145 13.79 -6.61 5.62
C THR A 145 14.68 -6.19 4.45
N ALA A 146 14.68 -4.90 4.08
CA ALA A 146 15.52 -4.38 3.01
C ALA A 146 17.01 -4.55 3.32
N CYS A 147 17.44 -4.33 4.57
CA CYS A 147 18.82 -4.59 4.99
C CYS A 147 19.18 -6.09 4.96
N GLU A 148 18.23 -6.97 5.24
CA GLU A 148 18.44 -8.42 5.40
C GLU A 148 18.37 -9.21 4.07
N VAL A 149 17.77 -8.65 3.03
CA VAL A 149 17.55 -9.36 1.75
C VAL A 149 18.87 -9.69 1.04
N PHE A 150 19.92 -8.88 1.25
CA PHE A 150 21.26 -9.05 0.71
C PHE A 150 22.28 -9.03 1.86
N PRO A 151 22.43 -10.14 2.61
CA PRO A 151 23.25 -10.18 3.82
C PRO A 151 24.73 -9.88 3.54
N GLU A 152 25.21 -10.18 2.34
CA GLU A 152 26.58 -9.90 1.89
C GLU A 152 26.91 -8.40 1.84
N ARG A 153 25.92 -7.53 1.80
CA ARG A 153 26.09 -6.07 1.77
C ARG A 153 26.35 -5.48 3.16
N ASN A 154 26.16 -6.28 4.22
CA ASN A 154 26.36 -5.87 5.62
C ASN A 154 25.67 -4.56 6.02
N MET A 155 24.48 -4.31 5.45
CA MET A 155 23.71 -3.10 5.71
C MET A 155 23.08 -3.12 7.10
N THR A 156 22.95 -1.96 7.70
CA THR A 156 22.34 -1.80 9.02
C THR A 156 21.18 -0.79 8.98
N LEU A 157 20.23 -1.02 9.89
CA LEU A 157 19.16 -0.08 10.17
C LEU A 157 19.57 0.78 11.37
N ALA A 158 19.54 2.10 11.20
CA ALA A 158 19.81 3.08 12.27
C ALA A 158 18.61 4.01 12.44
N PHE A 159 18.56 4.70 13.57
CA PHE A 159 17.53 5.68 13.91
C PHE A 159 18.15 7.05 14.13
N ALA A 160 17.48 8.10 13.62
CA ALA A 160 17.95 9.47 13.79
C ALA A 160 17.93 9.90 15.27
N ASN A 161 16.94 9.39 16.04
CA ASN A 161 16.87 9.60 17.48
C ASN A 161 17.04 8.26 18.21
N PRO A 162 17.92 8.15 19.21
CA PRO A 162 18.11 6.90 19.96
C PRO A 162 16.85 6.37 20.63
N GLU A 163 15.94 7.25 21.04
CA GLU A 163 14.65 6.85 21.64
C GLU A 163 13.76 6.07 20.65
N ASP A 164 13.88 6.33 19.36
CA ASP A 164 13.13 5.65 18.30
C ASP A 164 13.60 4.21 18.04
N GLU A 165 14.76 3.82 18.57
CA GLU A 165 15.29 2.45 18.47
C GLU A 165 14.48 1.46 19.31
N LYS A 166 13.86 1.91 20.39
CA LYS A 166 12.98 1.08 21.22
C LYS A 166 11.79 0.61 20.40
N GLU A 167 11.37 -0.64 20.61
CA GLU A 167 10.14 -1.15 20.00
C GLU A 167 8.95 -0.27 20.42
N PRO A 168 8.14 0.22 19.47
CA PRO A 168 6.98 1.03 19.79
C PRO A 168 5.93 0.21 20.55
N GLU A 169 5.37 0.77 21.60
CA GLU A 169 4.22 0.18 22.28
C GLU A 169 3.00 0.17 21.35
N VAL A 170 2.26 -0.93 21.35
CA VAL A 170 1.03 -1.04 20.57
C VAL A 170 -0.08 -0.29 21.30
N ASP A 171 -0.61 0.74 20.68
CA ASP A 171 -1.81 1.40 21.19
C ASP A 171 -3.03 0.48 21.04
N THR A 172 -3.48 -0.08 22.15
CA THR A 172 -4.65 -0.96 22.24
C THR A 172 -5.92 -0.22 22.65
N SER A 173 -5.89 1.11 22.75
CA SER A 173 -7.07 1.89 23.14
C SER A 173 -8.18 1.80 22.09
N ALA A 174 -9.43 1.96 22.53
CA ALA A 174 -10.60 2.02 21.62
C ALA A 174 -10.56 3.24 20.67
N LEU A 175 -9.67 4.21 20.93
CA LEU A 175 -9.44 5.40 20.10
C LEU A 175 -8.26 5.22 19.15
N ALA A 176 -7.56 4.07 19.20
CA ALA A 176 -6.46 3.77 18.29
C ALA A 176 -6.93 3.88 16.85
N LYS A 177 -6.13 4.54 16.04
CA LYS A 177 -6.40 4.62 14.60
C LYS A 177 -6.27 3.24 13.97
N THR A 178 -7.27 2.83 13.20
CA THR A 178 -7.21 1.57 12.42
C THR A 178 -5.95 1.57 11.53
N PRO A 179 -5.15 0.50 11.56
CA PRO A 179 -3.97 0.39 10.71
C PRO A 179 -4.36 0.45 9.23
N GLU A 180 -3.47 0.97 8.39
CA GLU A 180 -3.70 1.01 6.94
C GLU A 180 -3.41 -0.36 6.30
N ILE A 181 -4.05 -1.39 6.81
CA ILE A 181 -4.01 -2.78 6.33
C ILE A 181 -5.30 -3.06 5.56
N LEU A 182 -5.20 -3.44 4.30
CA LEU A 182 -6.36 -3.74 3.46
C LEU A 182 -6.67 -5.24 3.45
N ASP A 183 -7.94 -5.57 3.61
CA ASP A 183 -8.46 -6.91 3.32
C ASP A 183 -8.77 -7.02 1.83
N SER A 184 -8.10 -7.94 1.12
CA SER A 184 -8.29 -8.22 -0.31
C SER A 184 -9.09 -9.49 -0.57
N SER A 185 -9.76 -10.05 0.42
CA SER A 185 -10.52 -11.31 0.29
C SER A 185 -11.60 -11.25 -0.80
N ARG A 186 -12.24 -10.09 -1.01
CA ARG A 186 -13.20 -9.88 -2.10
C ARG A 186 -12.55 -10.10 -3.47
N LEU A 187 -11.37 -9.57 -3.73
CA LEU A 187 -10.64 -9.80 -4.95
C LEU A 187 -10.16 -11.25 -5.08
N CYS A 188 -9.68 -11.83 -3.98
CA CYS A 188 -9.26 -13.23 -3.94
C CYS A 188 -10.44 -14.19 -4.24
N SER A 189 -11.67 -13.85 -3.85
CA SER A 189 -12.86 -14.65 -4.15
C SER A 189 -13.18 -14.74 -5.65
N LEU A 190 -12.72 -13.78 -6.47
CA LEU A 190 -12.78 -13.85 -7.92
C LEU A 190 -11.76 -14.85 -8.51
N GLY A 191 -10.81 -15.35 -7.70
CA GLY A 191 -9.74 -16.27 -8.10
C GLY A 191 -8.35 -15.63 -8.24
N TRP A 192 -8.20 -14.31 -8.05
CA TRP A 192 -6.89 -13.66 -8.04
C TRP A 192 -6.05 -14.12 -6.84
N LYS A 193 -4.73 -14.27 -7.06
CA LYS A 193 -3.77 -14.62 -6.01
C LYS A 193 -2.50 -13.79 -6.17
N PRO A 194 -2.06 -13.06 -5.14
CA PRO A 194 -0.74 -12.42 -5.14
C PRO A 194 0.36 -13.48 -5.01
N LEU A 195 1.50 -13.22 -5.64
CA LEU A 195 2.61 -14.18 -5.73
C LEU A 195 3.91 -13.69 -5.12
N VAL A 196 4.09 -12.37 -5.01
CA VAL A 196 5.37 -11.74 -4.66
C VAL A 196 5.30 -11.16 -3.26
N ASP A 197 5.90 -11.86 -2.29
CA ASP A 197 6.01 -11.34 -0.92
C ASP A 197 7.04 -10.20 -0.81
N LEU A 198 7.14 -9.59 0.38
CA LEU A 198 7.96 -8.42 0.59
C LEU A 198 9.44 -8.66 0.27
N LYS A 199 10.02 -9.79 0.72
CA LYS A 199 11.44 -10.11 0.49
C LYS A 199 11.73 -10.29 -1.00
N GLU A 200 10.90 -11.06 -1.67
CA GLU A 200 11.04 -11.33 -3.10
C GLU A 200 10.83 -10.04 -3.92
N GLY A 201 9.85 -9.21 -3.55
CA GLY A 201 9.61 -7.94 -4.23
C GLY A 201 10.77 -6.94 -4.10
N ILE A 202 11.39 -6.86 -2.91
CA ILE A 202 12.60 -6.04 -2.71
C ILE A 202 13.74 -6.58 -3.57
N ARG A 203 13.96 -7.92 -3.58
CA ARG A 203 15.01 -8.55 -4.38
C ARG A 203 14.86 -8.25 -5.87
N ARG A 204 13.66 -8.39 -6.41
CA ARG A 204 13.36 -8.08 -7.82
C ARG A 204 13.55 -6.61 -8.14
N ALA A 205 13.08 -5.71 -7.25
CA ALA A 205 13.22 -4.28 -7.46
C ALA A 205 14.69 -3.84 -7.50
N VAL A 206 15.51 -4.38 -6.59
CA VAL A 206 16.98 -4.12 -6.58
C VAL A 206 17.62 -4.69 -7.84
N GLY A 207 17.38 -5.94 -8.20
CA GLY A 207 17.96 -6.55 -9.40
C GLY A 207 17.66 -5.77 -10.68
N ILE A 208 16.41 -5.32 -10.87
CA ILE A 208 16.03 -4.47 -12.02
C ILE A 208 16.80 -3.15 -12.04
N LEU A 209 17.05 -2.55 -10.86
CA LEU A 209 17.73 -1.25 -10.77
C LEU A 209 19.27 -1.36 -10.94
N GLU A 210 19.85 -2.51 -10.68
CA GLU A 210 21.29 -2.77 -10.86
C GLU A 210 21.63 -3.18 -12.30
N GLU A 211 20.66 -3.69 -13.06
CA GLU A 211 20.83 -4.04 -14.47
C GLU A 211 20.71 -2.84 -15.43
N ASN A 212 20.23 -1.68 -14.95
CA ASN A 212 20.01 -0.46 -15.73
C ASN A 212 21.00 0.66 -15.33
#